data_341e3b21cd42a30d872a2a52b4a27a7c
#
_entry.id   341e3b21cd42a30d872a2a52b4a27a7c
#
_cell.length_a   1.000
_cell.length_b   1.000
_cell.length_c   1.000
_cell.angle_alpha   90.00
_cell.angle_beta   90.00
_cell.angle_gamma   90.00
#
_symmetry.space_group_name_H-M   'P 1'
#
loop_
_entity.id
_entity.type
_entity.pdbx_description
1 polymer ?
#
loop_
_entity_poly.entity_id
_entity_poly.type
_entity_poly.pdbx_seq_one_letter_code
_entity_poly.pdbx_strand_id
1 'polypeptide(L)'
;MKKIYLLLLPVLFLWGSCSMDDVLESNGELNLTVIETNNPIKAEPGETVVFQFVASTSKGELSRIEITSEDGIRPIVEDVTFAMVDEDKALSLDSEGYFTREISTVLVKYPLIMPDDESLRGKSLGIKLKVTRNDGTTKVLDQKFEMIRYINNRHGITMTGKNVAW
;
A
#
# COMPACT_ATOMS: atom_id res chain seq x y z
N MET A 1 -69.00 43.77 -9.75
CA MET A 1 -68.38 42.55 -10.26
C MET A 1 -66.86 42.70 -10.21
N LYS A 2 -66.22 42.15 -9.15
CA LYS A 2 -64.78 42.22 -8.96
C LYS A 2 -64.18 40.89 -9.45
N LYS A 3 -63.38 40.91 -10.52
CA LYS A 3 -62.67 39.74 -11.01
C LYS A 3 -61.38 39.61 -10.22
N ILE A 4 -61.33 38.51 -9.41
CA ILE A 4 -60.13 38.10 -8.68
C ILE A 4 -59.28 37.27 -9.67
N TYR A 5 -58.13 37.83 -10.07
CA TYR A 5 -57.13 37.06 -10.78
C TYR A 5 -56.29 36.30 -9.76
N LEU A 6 -56.56 34.98 -9.69
CA LEU A 6 -55.75 34.06 -8.93
C LEU A 6 -54.45 33.81 -9.68
N LEU A 7 -53.38 34.47 -9.21
CA LEU A 7 -52.02 34.32 -9.76
C LEU A 7 -51.44 33.02 -9.27
N LEU A 8 -51.60 31.96 -10.04
CA LEU A 8 -50.95 30.67 -9.81
C LEU A 8 -49.48 30.83 -10.13
N LEU A 9 -48.66 30.96 -9.07
CA LEU A 9 -47.20 30.87 -9.16
C LEU A 9 -46.84 29.40 -9.34
N PRO A 10 -46.19 28.99 -10.45
CA PRO A 10 -45.61 27.67 -10.52
C PRO A 10 -44.36 27.63 -9.63
N VAL A 11 -44.47 26.96 -8.47
CA VAL A 11 -43.31 26.58 -7.70
C VAL A 11 -42.54 25.53 -8.52
N LEU A 12 -41.55 26.01 -9.24
CA LEU A 12 -40.53 25.16 -9.83
C LEU A 12 -39.73 24.53 -8.70
N PHE A 13 -40.15 23.33 -8.32
CA PHE A 13 -39.30 22.41 -7.59
C PHE A 13 -38.14 22.04 -8.50
N LEU A 14 -37.04 22.77 -8.37
CA LEU A 14 -35.74 22.31 -8.81
C LEU A 14 -35.34 21.14 -7.89
N TRP A 15 -35.81 19.97 -8.27
CA TRP A 15 -35.24 18.73 -7.80
C TRP A 15 -33.86 18.65 -8.45
N GLY A 16 -32.85 19.18 -7.72
CA GLY A 16 -31.48 18.83 -8.00
C GLY A 16 -31.37 17.34 -7.82
N SER A 17 -31.53 16.61 -8.91
CA SER A 17 -31.11 15.22 -9.02
C SER A 17 -29.60 15.25 -8.90
N CYS A 18 -29.07 15.20 -7.69
CA CYS A 18 -27.74 14.65 -7.48
C CYS A 18 -27.86 13.20 -7.92
N SER A 19 -27.43 12.92 -9.14
CA SER A 19 -27.36 11.55 -9.60
C SER A 19 -26.38 10.83 -8.71
N MET A 20 -26.83 9.75 -8.09
CA MET A 20 -25.96 8.86 -7.29
C MET A 20 -24.79 8.32 -8.13
N ASP A 21 -24.91 8.38 -9.44
CA ASP A 21 -23.88 8.00 -10.41
C ASP A 21 -22.63 8.90 -10.31
N ASP A 22 -22.78 10.22 -10.07
CA ASP A 22 -21.64 11.13 -9.91
C ASP A 22 -20.83 10.85 -8.63
N VAL A 23 -21.49 10.32 -7.59
CA VAL A 23 -20.80 9.93 -6.34
C VAL A 23 -20.06 8.61 -6.52
N LEU A 24 -20.55 7.72 -7.38
CA LEU A 24 -19.89 6.45 -7.70
C LEU A 24 -18.76 6.63 -8.72
N GLU A 25 -18.86 7.58 -9.64
CA GLU A 25 -17.78 7.88 -10.61
C GLU A 25 -16.57 8.56 -9.96
N SER A 26 -16.74 9.31 -8.88
CA SER A 26 -15.61 9.96 -8.18
C SER A 26 -14.72 8.99 -7.38
N ASN A 27 -15.18 7.75 -7.15
CA ASN A 27 -14.50 6.76 -6.31
C ASN A 27 -13.85 5.60 -7.10
N GLY A 28 -13.52 5.80 -8.37
CA GLY A 28 -12.63 4.89 -9.09
C GLY A 28 -11.20 4.90 -8.54
N GLU A 29 -11.04 5.09 -7.24
CA GLU A 29 -9.74 5.27 -6.62
C GLU A 29 -8.97 3.94 -6.52
N LEU A 30 -7.74 4.01 -6.97
CA LEU A 30 -6.73 3.03 -6.65
C LEU A 30 -6.26 3.27 -5.22
N ASN A 31 -6.55 2.33 -4.31
CA ASN A 31 -6.20 2.42 -2.91
C ASN A 31 -4.98 1.54 -2.60
N LEU A 32 -4.11 2.08 -1.75
CA LEU A 32 -2.89 1.42 -1.31
C LEU A 32 -2.71 1.66 0.18
N THR A 33 -2.74 0.59 0.98
CA THR A 33 -2.70 0.66 2.44
C THR A 33 -1.65 -0.30 2.99
N VAL A 34 -0.70 0.20 3.76
CA VAL A 34 0.28 -0.62 4.48
C VAL A 34 -0.38 -1.20 5.72
N ILE A 35 -0.15 -2.49 5.97
CA ILE A 35 -0.74 -3.21 7.12
C ILE A 35 0.16 -3.09 8.37
N GLU A 36 1.43 -2.78 8.19
CA GLU A 36 2.37 -2.66 9.30
C GLU A 36 1.92 -1.62 10.33
N THR A 37 1.85 -2.03 11.59
CA THR A 37 1.46 -1.16 12.71
C THR A 37 2.59 -0.23 13.16
N ASN A 38 3.84 -0.55 12.80
CA ASN A 38 5.03 0.24 13.14
C ASN A 38 5.50 1.04 11.93
N ASN A 39 5.50 2.35 12.05
CA ASN A 39 6.09 3.23 11.06
C ASN A 39 7.07 4.20 11.74
N PRO A 40 8.38 4.14 11.47
CA PRO A 40 9.05 3.27 10.49
C PRO A 40 9.13 1.79 10.91
N ILE A 41 9.19 0.90 9.92
CA ILE A 41 9.45 -0.53 10.14
C ILE A 41 10.91 -0.67 10.58
N LYS A 42 11.16 -1.47 11.63
CA LYS A 42 12.51 -1.70 12.14
C LYS A 42 13.12 -2.95 11.50
N ALA A 43 14.39 -2.84 11.10
CA ALA A 43 15.11 -3.93 10.46
C ALA A 43 16.59 -3.95 10.88
N GLU A 44 17.23 -5.11 10.77
CA GLU A 44 18.68 -5.27 10.94
C GLU A 44 19.40 -5.30 9.56
N PRO A 45 20.71 -4.98 9.50
CA PRO A 45 21.50 -5.19 8.31
C PRO A 45 21.45 -6.64 7.84
N GLY A 46 21.25 -6.85 6.54
CA GLY A 46 21.15 -8.20 5.94
C GLY A 46 19.85 -8.95 6.22
N GLU A 47 18.93 -8.40 7.01
CA GLU A 47 17.64 -9.03 7.32
C GLU A 47 16.71 -9.06 6.10
N THR A 48 15.92 -10.13 6.00
CA THR A 48 14.78 -10.20 5.08
C THR A 48 13.52 -9.79 5.81
N VAL A 49 12.94 -8.66 5.42
CA VAL A 49 11.69 -8.13 5.97
C VAL A 49 10.55 -8.44 5.02
N VAL A 50 9.43 -8.94 5.52
CA VAL A 50 8.21 -9.13 4.72
C VAL A 50 7.34 -7.89 4.84
N PHE A 51 7.36 -7.07 3.81
CA PHE A 51 6.53 -5.87 3.71
C PHE A 51 5.11 -6.23 3.28
N GLN A 52 4.11 -5.80 4.04
CA GLN A 52 2.73 -6.17 3.81
C GLN A 52 1.86 -4.95 3.50
N PHE A 53 1.08 -5.07 2.42
CA PHE A 53 0.15 -4.02 2.01
C PHE A 53 -1.06 -4.58 1.28
N VAL A 54 -2.15 -3.83 1.28
CA VAL A 54 -3.34 -4.09 0.46
C VAL A 54 -3.34 -3.10 -0.70
N ALA A 55 -3.52 -3.62 -1.91
CA ALA A 55 -3.85 -2.83 -3.08
C ALA A 55 -5.27 -3.16 -3.51
N SER A 56 -6.08 -2.15 -3.81
CA SER A 56 -7.45 -2.33 -4.27
C SER A 56 -7.87 -1.24 -5.23
N THR A 57 -8.78 -1.59 -6.15
CA THR A 57 -9.42 -0.65 -7.05
C THR A 57 -10.90 -0.96 -7.15
N SER A 58 -11.73 0.08 -7.16
CA SER A 58 -13.17 -0.04 -7.37
C SER A 58 -13.57 0.00 -8.85
N LYS A 59 -12.62 0.32 -9.74
CA LYS A 59 -12.84 0.39 -11.19
C LYS A 59 -11.61 -0.16 -11.92
N GLY A 60 -11.85 -1.11 -12.83
CA GLY A 60 -10.78 -1.79 -13.56
C GLY A 60 -10.04 -2.80 -12.68
N GLU A 61 -8.81 -3.11 -13.04
CA GLU A 61 -8.01 -4.19 -12.47
C GLU A 61 -6.60 -3.73 -12.19
N LEU A 62 -6.00 -4.31 -11.17
CA LEU A 62 -4.59 -4.12 -10.86
C LEU A 62 -3.76 -4.80 -11.93
N SER A 63 -2.76 -4.11 -12.44
CA SER A 63 -1.91 -4.56 -13.56
C SER A 63 -0.50 -4.88 -13.09
N ARG A 64 0.10 -4.01 -12.24
CA ARG A 64 1.51 -4.11 -11.89
C ARG A 64 1.80 -3.63 -10.49
N ILE A 65 2.77 -4.28 -9.83
CA ILE A 65 3.42 -3.81 -8.61
C ILE A 65 4.90 -3.61 -8.89
N GLU A 66 5.43 -2.48 -8.47
CA GLU A 66 6.82 -2.10 -8.62
C GLU A 66 7.35 -1.56 -7.29
N ILE A 67 8.46 -2.13 -6.80
CA ILE A 67 9.17 -1.61 -5.63
C ILE A 67 10.57 -1.19 -6.06
N THR A 68 10.92 0.06 -5.77
CA THR A 68 12.24 0.61 -6.03
C THR A 68 12.84 1.18 -4.76
N SER A 69 14.17 1.12 -4.63
CA SER A 69 14.91 1.73 -3.54
C SER A 69 16.20 2.34 -4.05
N GLU A 70 16.51 3.53 -3.59
CA GLU A 70 17.80 4.19 -3.82
C GLU A 70 18.83 3.83 -2.72
N ASP A 71 18.35 3.26 -1.62
CA ASP A 71 19.13 2.95 -0.41
C ASP A 71 19.67 1.50 -0.38
N GLY A 72 19.57 0.76 -1.49
CA GLY A 72 20.09 -0.59 -1.62
C GLY A 72 19.22 -1.71 -1.05
N ILE A 73 17.98 -1.42 -0.65
CA ILE A 73 16.99 -2.46 -0.33
C ILE A 73 16.64 -3.21 -1.61
N ARG A 74 16.68 -4.55 -1.57
CA ARG A 74 16.42 -5.40 -2.73
C ARG A 74 15.10 -6.15 -2.60
N PRO A 75 14.12 -5.91 -3.49
CA PRO A 75 12.89 -6.70 -3.56
C PRO A 75 13.16 -8.10 -4.13
N ILE A 76 12.47 -9.12 -3.61
CA ILE A 76 12.51 -10.51 -4.10
C ILE A 76 11.15 -10.80 -4.75
N VAL A 77 11.07 -10.65 -6.06
CA VAL A 77 9.80 -10.77 -6.81
C VAL A 77 9.28 -12.20 -6.82
N GLU A 78 10.17 -13.18 -6.93
CA GLU A 78 9.86 -14.61 -6.99
C GLU A 78 9.24 -15.17 -5.71
N ASP A 79 9.49 -14.54 -4.57
CA ASP A 79 9.00 -14.97 -3.26
C ASP A 79 7.76 -14.18 -2.80
N VAL A 80 7.18 -13.36 -3.67
CA VAL A 80 5.96 -12.61 -3.36
C VAL A 80 4.79 -13.58 -3.20
N THR A 81 4.07 -13.43 -2.09
CA THR A 81 2.87 -14.22 -1.83
C THR A 81 1.64 -13.32 -1.69
N PHE A 82 0.48 -13.88 -1.98
CA PHE A 82 -0.79 -13.18 -2.00
C PHE A 82 -1.79 -13.83 -1.07
N ALA A 83 -2.63 -13.01 -0.45
CA ALA A 83 -3.78 -13.45 0.31
C ALA A 83 -5.02 -12.64 -0.11
N MET A 84 -6.20 -13.05 0.35
CA MET A 84 -7.50 -12.50 -0.08
C MET A 84 -7.79 -12.74 -1.58
N VAL A 85 -7.28 -13.85 -2.09
CA VAL A 85 -7.47 -14.30 -3.47
C VAL A 85 -8.19 -15.63 -3.41
N ASP A 86 -9.04 -15.93 -4.40
CA ASP A 86 -9.67 -17.26 -4.53
C ASP A 86 -8.58 -18.33 -4.55
N GLU A 87 -8.61 -19.25 -3.57
CA GLU A 87 -7.59 -20.29 -3.37
C GLU A 87 -7.43 -21.20 -4.60
N ASP A 88 -8.50 -21.34 -5.38
CA ASP A 88 -8.53 -22.19 -6.58
C ASP A 88 -7.78 -21.61 -7.79
N LYS A 89 -7.30 -20.36 -7.69
CA LYS A 89 -6.65 -19.66 -8.80
C LYS A 89 -5.31 -19.08 -8.35
N ALA A 90 -4.24 -19.74 -8.72
CA ALA A 90 -2.90 -19.23 -8.46
C ALA A 90 -2.72 -17.80 -9.00
N LEU A 91 -2.22 -16.91 -8.14
CA LEU A 91 -1.81 -15.55 -8.49
C LEU A 91 -0.32 -15.43 -8.31
N SER A 92 0.36 -14.86 -9.28
CA SER A 92 1.79 -14.57 -9.21
C SER A 92 2.10 -13.25 -9.92
N LEU A 93 3.32 -12.75 -9.74
CA LEU A 93 3.90 -11.70 -10.57
C LEU A 93 4.88 -12.34 -11.56
N ASP A 94 5.01 -11.72 -12.72
CA ASP A 94 6.14 -12.00 -13.59
C ASP A 94 7.39 -11.25 -13.12
N SER A 95 8.51 -11.43 -13.80
CA SER A 95 9.80 -10.80 -13.47
C SER A 95 9.79 -9.26 -13.56
N GLU A 96 8.79 -8.69 -14.22
CA GLU A 96 8.60 -7.24 -14.37
C GLU A 96 7.57 -6.69 -13.38
N GLY A 97 6.97 -7.55 -12.53
CA GLY A 97 5.99 -7.19 -11.53
C GLY A 97 4.54 -7.13 -12.02
N TYR A 98 4.22 -7.66 -13.20
CA TYR A 98 2.86 -7.74 -13.69
C TYR A 98 2.12 -8.91 -13.08
N PHE A 99 0.85 -8.70 -12.74
CA PHE A 99 -0.03 -9.77 -12.31
C PHE A 99 -0.32 -10.74 -13.45
N THR A 100 -0.25 -12.04 -13.16
CA THR A 100 -0.52 -13.10 -14.15
C THR A 100 -1.99 -13.28 -14.46
N ARG A 101 -2.87 -12.62 -13.72
CA ARG A 101 -4.32 -12.58 -13.95
C ARG A 101 -4.95 -11.30 -13.42
N GLU A 102 -6.15 -11.06 -13.86
CA GLU A 102 -7.03 -9.96 -13.46
C GLU A 102 -7.39 -10.04 -11.98
N ILE A 103 -7.19 -8.93 -11.25
CA ILE A 103 -7.51 -8.82 -9.83
C ILE A 103 -7.84 -7.37 -9.45
N SER A 104 -8.86 -7.18 -8.65
CA SER A 104 -9.28 -5.86 -8.17
C SER A 104 -8.84 -5.56 -6.73
N THR A 105 -8.58 -6.60 -5.93
CA THR A 105 -8.13 -6.45 -4.54
C THR A 105 -7.19 -7.57 -4.17
N VAL A 106 -6.09 -7.23 -3.51
CA VAL A 106 -5.08 -8.21 -3.09
C VAL A 106 -4.34 -7.74 -1.85
N LEU A 107 -4.11 -8.67 -0.90
CA LEU A 107 -3.12 -8.51 0.15
C LEU A 107 -1.79 -9.10 -0.35
N VAL A 108 -0.78 -8.28 -0.38
CA VAL A 108 0.57 -8.64 -0.85
C VAL A 108 1.50 -8.77 0.34
N LYS A 109 2.28 -9.84 0.35
CA LYS A 109 3.43 -10.03 1.24
C LYS A 109 4.68 -10.04 0.38
N TYR A 110 5.43 -8.96 0.45
CA TYR A 110 6.57 -8.70 -0.42
C TYR A 110 7.87 -8.78 0.39
N PRO A 111 8.71 -9.80 0.19
CA PRO A 111 9.99 -9.90 0.88
C PRO A 111 11.01 -8.91 0.31
N LEU A 112 11.71 -8.24 1.23
CA LEU A 112 12.72 -7.22 0.96
C LEU A 112 13.99 -7.58 1.71
N ILE A 113 15.12 -7.63 1.04
CA ILE A 113 16.43 -7.82 1.67
C ILE A 113 17.01 -6.47 2.01
N MET A 114 17.28 -6.23 3.30
CA MET A 114 17.98 -5.03 3.75
C MET A 114 19.47 -5.10 3.36
N PRO A 115 20.11 -3.96 3.10
CA PRO A 115 21.56 -3.93 2.86
C PRO A 115 22.33 -4.51 4.04
N ASP A 116 23.30 -5.38 3.76
CA ASP A 116 24.21 -5.95 4.78
C ASP A 116 25.39 -5.00 5.01
N ASP A 117 25.09 -3.84 5.61
CA ASP A 117 26.06 -2.79 5.92
C ASP A 117 25.84 -2.24 7.33
N GLU A 118 26.72 -2.60 8.26
CA GLU A 118 26.70 -2.17 9.65
C GLU A 118 26.75 -0.63 9.81
N SER A 119 27.30 0.10 8.82
CA SER A 119 27.38 1.57 8.86
C SER A 119 26.01 2.25 8.70
N LEU A 120 24.99 1.48 8.28
CA LEU A 120 23.61 1.95 8.13
C LEU A 120 22.83 1.94 9.45
N ARG A 121 23.34 1.32 10.50
CA ARG A 121 22.66 1.28 11.79
C ARG A 121 22.30 2.68 12.30
N GLY A 122 21.02 2.84 12.65
CA GLY A 122 20.42 4.09 13.07
C GLY A 122 20.12 5.07 11.94
N LYS A 123 20.27 4.65 10.69
CA LYS A 123 19.80 5.41 9.54
C LYS A 123 18.40 4.95 9.13
N SER A 124 17.69 5.81 8.43
CA SER A 124 16.42 5.50 7.79
C SER A 124 16.66 5.25 6.31
N LEU A 125 16.19 4.11 5.82
CA LEU A 125 16.19 3.73 4.42
C LEU A 125 14.77 3.82 3.86
N GLY A 126 14.64 3.98 2.56
CA GLY A 126 13.33 4.13 1.90
C GLY A 126 13.13 3.19 0.72
N ILE A 127 11.88 2.82 0.53
CA ILE A 127 11.38 2.26 -0.72
C ILE A 127 10.26 3.13 -1.27
N LYS A 128 10.09 3.06 -2.56
CA LYS A 128 8.93 3.59 -3.28
C LYS A 128 8.15 2.42 -3.86
N LEU A 129 6.94 2.22 -3.34
CA LEU A 129 5.98 1.25 -3.84
C LEU A 129 5.06 1.93 -4.84
N LYS A 130 4.98 1.40 -6.05
CA LYS A 130 4.09 1.88 -7.10
C LYS A 130 3.17 0.75 -7.53
N VAL A 131 1.89 1.00 -7.52
CA VAL A 131 0.86 0.09 -8.05
C VAL A 131 0.23 0.75 -9.25
N THR A 132 0.04 -0.02 -10.32
CA THR A 132 -0.53 0.44 -11.58
C THR A 132 -1.79 -0.36 -11.89
N ARG A 133 -2.80 0.32 -12.40
CA ARG A 133 -4.04 -0.25 -12.90
C ARG A 133 -3.95 -0.47 -14.43
N ASN A 134 -4.80 -1.32 -14.98
CA ASN A 134 -4.81 -1.65 -16.42
C ASN A 134 -5.05 -0.45 -17.37
N ASP A 135 -5.65 0.65 -16.87
CA ASP A 135 -5.83 1.90 -17.62
C ASP A 135 -4.64 2.87 -17.51
N GLY A 136 -3.55 2.45 -16.86
CA GLY A 136 -2.36 3.27 -16.63
C GLY A 136 -2.42 4.18 -15.41
N THR A 137 -3.52 4.21 -14.66
CA THR A 137 -3.60 4.94 -13.39
C THR A 137 -2.62 4.35 -12.38
N THR A 138 -1.88 5.20 -11.68
CA THR A 138 -0.87 4.77 -10.70
C THR A 138 -1.12 5.36 -9.32
N LYS A 139 -0.78 4.59 -8.29
CA LYS A 139 -0.65 5.06 -6.91
C LYS A 139 0.75 4.78 -6.42
N VAL A 140 1.36 5.75 -5.77
CA VAL A 140 2.72 5.63 -5.20
C VAL A 140 2.65 5.85 -3.70
N LEU A 141 3.43 5.07 -2.96
CA LEU A 141 3.58 5.16 -1.52
C LEU A 141 5.06 5.06 -1.17
N ASP A 142 5.55 5.98 -0.35
CA ASP A 142 6.88 5.94 0.21
C ASP A 142 6.83 5.26 1.59
N GLN A 143 7.66 4.22 1.79
CA GLN A 143 7.78 3.52 3.06
C GLN A 143 9.21 3.64 3.58
N LYS A 144 9.33 3.89 4.90
CA LYS A 144 10.61 4.00 5.58
C LYS A 144 10.89 2.79 6.47
N PHE A 145 12.17 2.42 6.53
CA PHE A 145 12.73 1.39 7.39
C PHE A 145 13.79 2.04 8.28
N GLU A 146 13.76 1.77 9.58
CA GLU A 146 14.77 2.20 10.51
C GLU A 146 15.74 1.06 10.79
N MET A 147 17.00 1.24 10.43
CA MET A 147 18.05 0.27 10.74
C MET A 147 18.36 0.31 12.24
N ILE A 148 18.15 -0.81 12.94
CA ILE A 148 18.26 -0.89 14.40
C ILE A 148 19.68 -0.54 14.87
N ARG A 149 19.78 0.33 15.87
CA ARG A 149 21.04 0.64 16.55
C ARG A 149 21.32 -0.41 17.62
N TYR A 150 22.57 -0.83 17.76
CA TYR A 150 23.00 -1.49 18.99
C TYR A 150 22.97 -0.48 20.15
N ILE A 151 22.19 -0.77 21.16
CA ILE A 151 22.28 -0.02 22.41
C ILE A 151 23.40 -0.68 23.23
N ASN A 152 24.62 -0.17 23.09
CA ASN A 152 25.70 -0.52 24.00
C ASN A 152 25.40 0.13 25.34
N ASN A 153 24.80 -0.60 26.25
CA ASN A 153 24.70 -0.17 27.62
C ASN A 153 26.12 -0.20 28.21
N ARG A 154 26.60 0.92 28.74
CA ARG A 154 27.95 1.06 29.36
C ARG A 154 28.22 0.09 30.54
N HIS A 155 27.25 -0.71 30.91
CA HIS A 155 27.33 -1.75 31.94
C HIS A 155 27.49 -3.19 31.36
N GLY A 156 27.90 -3.33 30.11
CA GLY A 156 28.18 -4.64 29.54
C GLY A 156 26.97 -5.51 29.26
N ILE A 157 25.76 -4.97 29.37
CA ILE A 157 24.52 -5.70 29.00
C ILE A 157 24.22 -5.34 27.55
N THR A 158 24.48 -6.27 26.64
CA THR A 158 24.02 -6.16 25.26
C THR A 158 22.55 -6.61 25.24
N MET A 159 21.64 -5.64 25.16
CA MET A 159 20.23 -5.95 24.95
C MET A 159 19.98 -6.24 23.46
N THR A 160 20.34 -7.43 23.05
CA THR A 160 19.88 -8.02 21.79
C THR A 160 18.64 -8.81 22.11
N GLY A 161 17.47 -8.33 22.04
CA GLY A 161 16.16 -9.04 22.18
C GLY A 161 16.08 -10.49 22.68
N LYS A 162 17.17 -11.06 23.19
CA LYS A 162 17.27 -12.35 23.86
C LYS A 162 17.48 -12.11 25.34
N ASN A 163 16.59 -12.58 26.16
CA ASN A 163 16.73 -12.61 27.61
C ASN A 163 18.06 -13.26 27.95
N VAL A 164 19.02 -12.50 28.45
CA VAL A 164 20.21 -13.06 29.08
C VAL A 164 19.76 -13.52 30.45
N ALA A 165 19.60 -14.85 30.62
CA ALA A 165 19.43 -15.44 31.93
C ALA A 165 20.74 -15.26 32.72
N TRP A 166 20.63 -14.89 33.99
CA TRP A 166 21.71 -14.79 34.99
C TRP A 166 22.21 -16.18 35.36
#